data_8398e9eb831ed9bca95d896b3011fc97
#
_entry.id   8398e9eb831ed9bca95d896b3011fc97
#
_cell.length_a   1.000
_cell.length_b   1.000
_cell.length_c   1.000
_cell.angle_alpha   90.00
_cell.angle_beta   90.00
_cell.angle_gamma   90.00
#
_symmetry.space_group_name_H-M   'P 1'
#
loop_
_entity.id
_entity.type
_entity.pdbx_description
1 polymer ?
#
loop_
_entity_poly.entity_id
_entity_poly.type
_entity_poly.pdbx_seq_one_letter_code
_entity_poly.pdbx_strand_id
1 'polypeptide(L)'
;MNVSRDQVQSYSRSSVAVYMQQVYLWMTCALGVTALAALFTASNPVILQALFANTISMVLMVVGIIGLSMFITARMHTLSSGAATGLFLLYSALMGVFLGPVLLVYTGASVAQAFVVTAGMFGGMSVYGMVTKRDLSGMGSFMAMGLWGIILASLVNMFLGNSAIHLTISVLGVIIFTGLTAWDTQKLRMMGMNAPVDDALAMRRGALLGALTLYLDFINMFLMMLRLFGNRE
;
A
#
# COMPACT_ATOMS: atom_id res chain seq x y z
N MET A 1 -24.03 -30.64 -20.01
CA MET A 1 -22.87 -31.07 -19.27
C MET A 1 -23.08 -30.66 -17.81
N ASN A 2 -23.38 -31.63 -16.90
CA ASN A 2 -23.57 -31.30 -15.47
C ASN A 2 -22.21 -31.18 -14.83
N VAL A 3 -21.72 -29.94 -14.63
CA VAL A 3 -20.53 -29.67 -13.84
C VAL A 3 -20.90 -29.92 -12.37
N SER A 4 -20.20 -30.82 -11.70
CA SER A 4 -20.47 -31.11 -10.30
C SER A 4 -20.12 -29.90 -9.41
N ARG A 5 -20.86 -29.72 -8.27
CA ARG A 5 -20.59 -28.64 -7.31
C ARG A 5 -19.14 -28.64 -6.84
N ASP A 6 -18.52 -29.79 -6.74
CA ASP A 6 -17.12 -29.94 -6.32
C ASP A 6 -16.14 -29.42 -7.37
N GLN A 7 -16.45 -29.57 -8.65
CA GLN A 7 -15.65 -28.98 -9.74
C GLN A 7 -15.73 -27.46 -9.76
N VAL A 8 -16.92 -26.88 -9.55
CA VAL A 8 -17.09 -25.43 -9.45
C VAL A 8 -16.33 -24.84 -8.26
N GLN A 9 -16.39 -25.53 -7.10
CA GLN A 9 -15.66 -25.07 -5.91
C GLN A 9 -14.15 -25.21 -6.05
N SER A 10 -13.64 -26.27 -6.68
CA SER A 10 -12.20 -26.43 -6.92
C SER A 10 -11.67 -25.39 -7.89
N TYR A 11 -12.43 -25.07 -8.96
CA TYR A 11 -12.12 -24.01 -9.91
C TYR A 11 -12.04 -22.63 -9.25
N SER A 12 -13.04 -22.30 -8.42
CA SER A 12 -13.07 -21.02 -7.68
C SER A 12 -11.91 -20.89 -6.69
N ARG A 13 -11.53 -21.97 -6.01
CA ARG A 13 -10.38 -21.95 -5.08
C ARG A 13 -9.05 -21.75 -5.81
N SER A 14 -8.85 -22.40 -6.95
CA SER A 14 -7.63 -22.26 -7.74
C SER A 14 -7.49 -20.85 -8.34
N SER A 15 -8.60 -20.26 -8.82
CA SER A 15 -8.60 -18.88 -9.35
C SER A 15 -8.25 -17.84 -8.28
N VAL A 16 -8.81 -17.97 -7.07
CA VAL A 16 -8.46 -17.09 -5.94
C VAL A 16 -6.99 -17.20 -5.58
N ALA A 17 -6.45 -18.43 -5.51
CA ALA A 17 -5.04 -18.64 -5.15
C ALA A 17 -4.11 -17.98 -6.18
N VAL A 18 -4.35 -18.18 -7.47
CA VAL A 18 -3.55 -17.58 -8.55
C VAL A 18 -3.65 -16.06 -8.54
N TYR A 19 -4.87 -15.51 -8.37
CA TYR A 19 -5.10 -14.08 -8.29
C TYR A 19 -4.33 -13.44 -7.12
N MET A 20 -4.51 -13.97 -5.91
CA MET A 20 -3.86 -13.46 -4.70
C MET A 20 -2.34 -13.61 -4.75
N GLN A 21 -1.83 -14.70 -5.33
CA GLN A 21 -0.41 -14.88 -5.57
C GLN A 21 0.16 -13.76 -6.46
N GLN A 22 -0.53 -13.39 -7.52
CA GLN A 22 -0.12 -12.27 -8.38
C GLN A 22 -0.18 -10.93 -7.63
N VAL A 23 -1.22 -10.69 -6.82
CA VAL A 23 -1.34 -9.48 -6.01
C VAL A 23 -0.13 -9.32 -5.08
N TYR A 24 0.19 -10.35 -4.28
CA TYR A 24 1.32 -10.28 -3.36
C TYR A 24 2.67 -10.24 -4.06
N LEU A 25 2.83 -10.92 -5.19
CA LEU A 25 4.05 -10.86 -6.00
C LEU A 25 4.32 -9.43 -6.49
N TRP A 26 3.32 -8.79 -7.10
CA TRP A 26 3.45 -7.42 -7.59
C TRP A 26 3.66 -6.42 -6.45
N MET A 27 2.97 -6.59 -5.31
CA MET A 27 3.19 -5.79 -4.12
C MET A 27 4.64 -5.92 -3.62
N THR A 28 5.17 -7.13 -3.54
CA THR A 28 6.57 -7.37 -3.10
C THR A 28 7.57 -6.75 -4.07
N CYS A 29 7.36 -6.89 -5.38
CA CYS A 29 8.18 -6.21 -6.39
C CYS A 29 8.15 -4.69 -6.21
N ALA A 30 6.96 -4.12 -5.98
CA ALA A 30 6.79 -2.68 -5.74
C ALA A 30 7.54 -2.20 -4.49
N LEU A 31 7.44 -2.95 -3.37
CA LEU A 31 8.19 -2.65 -2.15
C LEU A 31 9.71 -2.71 -2.38
N GLY A 32 10.17 -3.69 -3.15
CA GLY A 32 11.58 -3.79 -3.55
C GLY A 32 12.05 -2.58 -4.36
N VAL A 33 11.27 -2.18 -5.36
CA VAL A 33 11.56 -0.96 -6.16
C VAL A 33 11.57 0.28 -5.27
N THR A 34 10.60 0.41 -4.35
CA THR A 34 10.53 1.52 -3.39
C THR A 34 11.77 1.56 -2.51
N ALA A 35 12.19 0.43 -1.95
CA ALA A 35 13.37 0.34 -1.09
C ALA A 35 14.66 0.74 -1.86
N LEU A 36 14.85 0.23 -3.06
CA LEU A 36 16.01 0.57 -3.90
C LEU A 36 16.01 2.06 -4.27
N ALA A 37 14.88 2.62 -4.67
CA ALA A 37 14.76 4.03 -4.99
C ALA A 37 14.98 4.92 -3.76
N ALA A 38 14.51 4.52 -2.58
CA ALA A 38 14.76 5.23 -1.32
C ALA A 38 16.24 5.24 -0.94
N LEU A 39 16.92 4.09 -1.01
CA LEU A 39 18.35 3.99 -0.77
C LEU A 39 19.17 4.82 -1.77
N PHE A 40 18.82 4.76 -3.05
CA PHE A 40 19.47 5.56 -4.08
C PHE A 40 19.31 7.06 -3.83
N THR A 41 18.11 7.49 -3.43
CA THR A 41 17.85 8.90 -3.10
C THR A 41 18.60 9.34 -1.86
N ALA A 42 18.58 8.52 -0.80
CA ALA A 42 19.29 8.83 0.45
C ALA A 42 20.81 8.92 0.27
N SER A 43 21.38 8.14 -0.65
CA SER A 43 22.83 8.18 -0.96
C SER A 43 23.25 9.29 -1.93
N ASN A 44 22.29 10.05 -2.49
CA ASN A 44 22.58 11.06 -3.50
C ASN A 44 22.19 12.48 -3.06
N PRO A 45 23.18 13.27 -2.56
CA PRO A 45 22.90 14.63 -2.08
C PRO A 45 22.32 15.58 -3.15
N VAL A 46 22.66 15.37 -4.42
CA VAL A 46 22.16 16.20 -5.52
C VAL A 46 20.64 16.01 -5.68
N ILE A 47 20.15 14.78 -5.61
CA ILE A 47 18.71 14.46 -5.70
C ILE A 47 17.98 15.03 -4.48
N LEU A 48 18.56 14.85 -3.28
CA LEU A 48 17.98 15.37 -2.04
C LEU A 48 17.84 16.89 -2.11
N GLN A 49 18.90 17.59 -2.53
CA GLN A 49 18.87 19.04 -2.66
C GLN A 49 17.88 19.50 -3.74
N ALA A 50 17.86 18.86 -4.91
CA ALA A 50 16.97 19.25 -6.00
C ALA A 50 15.48 19.09 -5.65
N LEU A 51 15.11 18.01 -4.93
CA LEU A 51 13.73 17.69 -4.67
C LEU A 51 13.20 18.18 -3.32
N PHE A 52 14.06 18.27 -2.30
CA PHE A 52 13.63 18.55 -0.93
C PHE A 52 14.12 19.89 -0.36
N ALA A 53 15.06 20.60 -1.00
CA ALA A 53 15.48 21.93 -0.57
C ALA A 53 14.41 23.01 -0.79
N ASN A 54 13.47 22.77 -1.71
CA ASN A 54 12.41 23.70 -2.05
C ASN A 54 11.03 23.12 -1.71
N THR A 55 10.24 23.83 -0.92
CA THR A 55 8.87 23.44 -0.55
C THR A 55 7.98 23.20 -1.78
N ILE A 56 8.17 23.98 -2.84
CA ILE A 56 7.37 23.83 -4.08
C ILE A 56 7.64 22.48 -4.73
N SER A 57 8.92 22.07 -4.85
CA SER A 57 9.30 20.77 -5.42
C SER A 57 8.71 19.62 -4.61
N MET A 58 8.76 19.72 -3.28
CA MET A 58 8.18 18.71 -2.39
C MET A 58 6.66 18.61 -2.54
N VAL A 59 5.95 19.74 -2.61
CA VAL A 59 4.50 19.78 -2.82
C VAL A 59 4.14 19.19 -4.20
N LEU A 60 4.85 19.56 -5.26
CA LEU A 60 4.63 19.01 -6.59
C LEU A 60 4.85 17.51 -6.64
N MET A 61 5.85 16.97 -5.92
CA MET A 61 6.09 15.55 -5.82
C MET A 61 4.95 14.82 -5.11
N VAL A 62 4.45 15.35 -3.99
CA VAL A 62 3.31 14.79 -3.26
C VAL A 62 2.05 14.80 -4.14
N VAL A 63 1.76 15.92 -4.79
CA VAL A 63 0.62 16.04 -5.73
C VAL A 63 0.78 15.07 -6.90
N GLY A 64 1.99 14.91 -7.43
CA GLY A 64 2.30 13.97 -8.51
C GLY A 64 2.06 12.51 -8.09
N ILE A 65 2.50 12.12 -6.89
CA ILE A 65 2.29 10.77 -6.34
C ILE A 65 0.79 10.50 -6.15
N ILE A 66 0.04 11.43 -5.54
CA ILE A 66 -1.41 11.30 -5.37
C ILE A 66 -2.11 11.25 -6.72
N GLY A 67 -1.79 12.17 -7.63
CA GLY A 67 -2.37 12.22 -8.97
C GLY A 67 -2.10 10.95 -9.77
N LEU A 68 -0.88 10.40 -9.68
CA LEU A 68 -0.52 9.16 -10.37
C LEU A 68 -1.29 7.95 -9.80
N SER A 69 -1.46 7.85 -8.48
CA SER A 69 -2.26 6.76 -7.88
C SER A 69 -3.73 6.84 -8.31
N MET A 70 -4.31 8.04 -8.33
CA MET A 70 -5.68 8.26 -8.81
C MET A 70 -5.80 7.94 -10.31
N PHE A 71 -4.83 8.34 -11.12
CA PHE A 71 -4.80 8.06 -12.54
C PHE A 71 -4.73 6.54 -12.82
N ILE A 72 -3.83 5.83 -12.13
CA ILE A 72 -3.69 4.38 -12.24
C ILE A 72 -5.03 3.71 -11.89
N THR A 73 -5.63 4.07 -10.76
CA THR A 73 -6.91 3.49 -10.30
C THR A 73 -8.03 3.75 -11.29
N ALA A 74 -8.16 4.99 -11.79
CA ALA A 74 -9.24 5.38 -12.71
C ALA A 74 -9.11 4.76 -14.10
N ARG A 75 -7.86 4.58 -14.58
CA ARG A 75 -7.60 4.15 -15.96
C ARG A 75 -7.16 2.70 -16.10
N MET A 76 -7.00 1.96 -15.02
CA MET A 76 -6.48 0.59 -15.03
C MET A 76 -7.21 -0.33 -16.03
N HIS A 77 -8.54 -0.20 -16.13
CA HIS A 77 -9.35 -1.03 -17.03
C HIS A 77 -9.11 -0.76 -18.52
N THR A 78 -8.56 0.40 -18.86
CA THR A 78 -8.31 0.80 -20.26
C THR A 78 -6.83 0.66 -20.67
N LEU A 79 -5.92 0.52 -19.70
CA LEU A 79 -4.48 0.43 -19.95
C LEU A 79 -4.11 -0.92 -20.58
N SER A 80 -3.08 -0.94 -21.41
CA SER A 80 -2.41 -2.18 -21.80
C SER A 80 -1.69 -2.81 -20.61
N SER A 81 -1.43 -4.11 -20.66
CA SER A 81 -0.71 -4.82 -19.57
C SER A 81 0.66 -4.19 -19.27
N GLY A 82 1.40 -3.81 -20.32
CA GLY A 82 2.71 -3.16 -20.17
C GLY A 82 2.61 -1.77 -19.53
N ALA A 83 1.66 -0.95 -19.99
CA ALA A 83 1.43 0.38 -19.44
C ALA A 83 1.00 0.33 -17.97
N ALA A 84 0.09 -0.58 -17.60
CA ALA A 84 -0.35 -0.77 -16.22
C ALA A 84 0.82 -1.14 -15.30
N THR A 85 1.64 -2.10 -15.74
CA THR A 85 2.83 -2.51 -14.98
C THR A 85 3.86 -1.39 -14.88
N GLY A 86 4.16 -0.71 -16.00
CA GLY A 86 5.12 0.40 -16.02
C GLY A 86 4.70 1.55 -15.11
N LEU A 87 3.43 1.94 -15.13
CA LEU A 87 2.90 2.99 -14.24
C LEU A 87 2.94 2.58 -12.76
N PHE A 88 2.65 1.32 -12.45
CA PHE A 88 2.73 0.83 -11.09
C PHE A 88 4.17 0.83 -10.56
N LEU A 89 5.14 0.39 -11.36
CA LEU A 89 6.56 0.43 -10.98
C LEU A 89 7.09 1.87 -10.90
N LEU A 90 6.67 2.75 -11.82
CA LEU A 90 6.97 4.19 -11.75
C LEU A 90 6.44 4.80 -10.45
N TYR A 91 5.19 4.49 -10.09
CA TYR A 91 4.61 4.92 -8.83
C TYR A 91 5.44 4.46 -7.63
N SER A 92 5.86 3.19 -7.63
CA SER A 92 6.68 2.60 -6.56
C SER A 92 8.06 3.27 -6.46
N ALA A 93 8.66 3.61 -7.60
CA ALA A 93 9.93 4.32 -7.64
C ALA A 93 9.78 5.76 -7.11
N LEU A 94 8.74 6.50 -7.54
CA LEU A 94 8.47 7.85 -7.03
C LEU A 94 8.19 7.85 -5.53
N MET A 95 7.44 6.86 -5.03
CA MET A 95 7.22 6.69 -3.60
C MET A 95 8.56 6.43 -2.87
N GLY A 96 9.45 5.62 -3.44
CA GLY A 96 10.79 5.41 -2.90
C GLY A 96 11.62 6.68 -2.85
N VAL A 97 11.62 7.46 -3.92
CA VAL A 97 12.28 8.79 -3.94
C VAL A 97 11.73 9.67 -2.82
N PHE A 98 10.41 9.72 -2.65
CA PHE A 98 9.75 10.48 -1.57
C PHE A 98 10.15 9.99 -0.17
N LEU A 99 10.39 8.70 0.00
CA LEU A 99 10.80 8.10 1.27
C LEU A 99 12.32 8.20 1.53
N GLY A 100 13.13 8.60 0.55
CA GLY A 100 14.58 8.73 0.71
C GLY A 100 15.01 9.53 1.94
N PRO A 101 14.48 10.75 2.19
CA PRO A 101 14.80 11.53 3.38
C PRO A 101 14.47 10.83 4.71
N VAL A 102 13.47 9.94 4.72
CA VAL A 102 13.11 9.17 5.92
C VAL A 102 14.28 8.29 6.39
N LEU A 103 15.04 7.72 5.43
CA LEU A 103 16.22 6.90 5.73
C LEU A 103 17.39 7.70 6.32
N LEU A 104 17.35 9.03 6.23
CA LEU A 104 18.36 9.92 6.82
C LEU A 104 17.94 10.45 8.19
N VAL A 105 16.65 10.39 8.51
CA VAL A 105 16.11 10.87 9.79
C VAL A 105 16.10 9.78 10.85
N TYR A 106 15.98 8.51 10.43
CA TYR A 106 15.85 7.37 11.33
C TYR A 106 17.04 6.43 11.19
N THR A 107 17.49 5.85 12.32
CA THR A 107 18.56 4.85 12.29
C THR A 107 18.18 3.65 11.42
N GLY A 108 19.14 3.05 10.74
CA GLY A 108 18.91 1.86 9.92
C GLY A 108 18.28 0.69 10.71
N ALA A 109 18.65 0.55 11.99
CA ALA A 109 18.06 -0.44 12.90
C ALA A 109 16.57 -0.18 13.12
N SER A 110 16.18 1.09 13.33
CA SER A 110 14.77 1.49 13.50
C SER A 110 13.95 1.23 12.25
N VAL A 111 14.50 1.54 11.06
CA VAL A 111 13.86 1.26 9.78
C VAL A 111 13.62 -0.24 9.61
N ALA A 112 14.63 -1.07 9.86
CA ALA A 112 14.51 -2.52 9.78
C ALA A 112 13.50 -3.08 10.78
N GLN A 113 13.53 -2.62 12.03
CA GLN A 113 12.58 -3.03 13.06
C GLN A 113 11.14 -2.67 12.69
N ALA A 114 10.90 -1.42 12.27
CA ALA A 114 9.58 -0.97 11.83
C ALA A 114 9.07 -1.81 10.63
N PHE A 115 9.96 -2.13 9.69
CA PHE A 115 9.62 -2.97 8.55
C PHE A 115 9.19 -4.38 8.97
N VAL A 116 9.97 -5.05 9.83
CA VAL A 116 9.67 -6.40 10.30
C VAL A 116 8.36 -6.45 11.08
N VAL A 117 8.13 -5.49 11.98
CA VAL A 117 6.88 -5.40 12.75
C VAL A 117 5.69 -5.15 11.81
N THR A 118 5.84 -4.22 10.86
CA THR A 118 4.80 -3.96 9.84
C THR A 118 4.51 -5.20 9.01
N ALA A 119 5.53 -5.90 8.54
CA ALA A 119 5.38 -7.13 7.76
C ALA A 119 4.66 -8.23 8.54
N GLY A 120 4.95 -8.38 9.83
CA GLY A 120 4.25 -9.32 10.72
C GLY A 120 2.78 -8.96 10.91
N MET A 121 2.47 -7.69 11.20
CA MET A 121 1.09 -7.20 11.36
C MET A 121 0.30 -7.31 10.06
N PHE A 122 0.88 -6.83 8.96
CA PHE A 122 0.28 -6.91 7.63
C PHE A 122 0.01 -8.36 7.23
N GLY A 123 0.99 -9.26 7.39
CA GLY A 123 0.85 -10.68 7.08
C GLY A 123 -0.25 -11.34 7.92
N GLY A 124 -0.27 -11.09 9.23
CA GLY A 124 -1.32 -11.60 10.13
C GLY A 124 -2.71 -11.15 9.73
N MET A 125 -2.88 -9.85 9.41
CA MET A 125 -4.18 -9.31 9.01
C MET A 125 -4.58 -9.72 7.60
N SER A 126 -3.63 -9.91 6.69
CA SER A 126 -3.88 -10.51 5.38
C SER A 126 -4.38 -11.95 5.51
N VAL A 127 -3.74 -12.78 6.34
CA VAL A 127 -4.22 -14.15 6.62
C VAL A 127 -5.62 -14.12 7.24
N TYR A 128 -5.87 -13.23 8.20
CA TYR A 128 -7.19 -13.07 8.79
C TYR A 128 -8.25 -12.69 7.74
N GLY A 129 -7.98 -11.71 6.87
CA GLY A 129 -8.86 -11.31 5.76
C GLY A 129 -9.13 -12.44 4.77
N MET A 130 -8.12 -13.30 4.51
CA MET A 130 -8.25 -14.46 3.63
C MET A 130 -9.13 -15.56 4.20
N VAL A 131 -9.08 -15.82 5.51
CA VAL A 131 -9.73 -17.00 6.11
C VAL A 131 -11.04 -16.68 6.82
N THR A 132 -11.25 -15.42 7.24
CA THR A 132 -12.45 -15.05 8.00
C THR A 132 -13.74 -15.30 7.21
N LYS A 133 -14.77 -15.77 7.93
CA LYS A 133 -16.13 -15.92 7.40
C LYS A 133 -17.02 -14.71 7.72
N ARG A 134 -16.54 -13.82 8.57
CA ARG A 134 -17.29 -12.60 8.92
C ARG A 134 -17.15 -11.60 7.78
N ASP A 135 -18.23 -10.89 7.47
CA ASP A 135 -18.18 -9.75 6.55
C ASP A 135 -17.50 -8.57 7.24
N LEU A 136 -16.38 -8.12 6.65
CA LEU A 136 -15.59 -7.00 7.15
C LEU A 136 -16.01 -5.66 6.54
N SER A 137 -17.03 -5.60 5.70
CA SER A 137 -17.44 -4.37 4.98
C SER A 137 -17.80 -3.23 5.92
N GLY A 138 -18.52 -3.52 7.03
CA GLY A 138 -18.85 -2.52 8.04
C GLY A 138 -17.60 -1.98 8.75
N MET A 139 -16.66 -2.86 9.10
CA MET A 139 -15.36 -2.48 9.69
C MET A 139 -14.54 -1.66 8.68
N GLY A 140 -14.46 -2.09 7.43
CA GLY A 140 -13.75 -1.39 6.38
C GLY A 140 -14.27 0.04 6.15
N SER A 141 -15.60 0.22 6.11
CA SER A 141 -16.22 1.53 5.98
C SER A 141 -15.89 2.43 7.19
N PHE A 142 -15.91 1.89 8.41
CA PHE A 142 -15.53 2.63 9.61
C PHE A 142 -14.05 3.03 9.58
N MET A 143 -13.14 2.12 9.19
CA MET A 143 -11.71 2.42 9.04
C MET A 143 -11.45 3.45 7.94
N ALA A 144 -12.19 3.41 6.82
CA ALA A 144 -12.09 4.40 5.76
C ALA A 144 -12.53 5.81 6.23
N MET A 145 -13.57 5.91 7.06
CA MET A 145 -13.93 7.19 7.70
C MET A 145 -12.83 7.66 8.66
N GLY A 146 -12.25 6.74 9.45
CA GLY A 146 -11.12 7.04 10.32
C GLY A 146 -9.90 7.53 9.54
N LEU A 147 -9.62 6.96 8.36
CA LEU A 147 -8.56 7.42 7.46
C LEU A 147 -8.76 8.89 7.05
N TRP A 148 -9.97 9.29 6.68
CA TRP A 148 -10.27 10.69 6.41
C TRP A 148 -10.04 11.57 7.64
N GLY A 149 -10.42 11.08 8.83
CA GLY A 149 -10.17 11.78 10.09
C GLY A 149 -8.68 12.03 10.36
N ILE A 150 -7.82 11.02 10.19
CA ILE A 150 -6.38 11.21 10.39
C ILE A 150 -5.73 12.06 9.30
N ILE A 151 -6.23 12.04 8.07
CA ILE A 151 -5.76 12.94 7.01
C ILE A 151 -6.04 14.39 7.39
N LEU A 152 -7.27 14.70 7.79
CA LEU A 152 -7.65 16.06 8.22
C LEU A 152 -6.87 16.48 9.47
N ALA A 153 -6.76 15.59 10.48
CA ALA A 153 -5.95 15.86 11.67
C ALA A 153 -4.48 16.11 11.34
N SER A 154 -3.92 15.39 10.36
CA SER A 154 -2.54 15.59 9.89
C SER A 154 -2.36 16.96 9.22
N LEU A 155 -3.33 17.38 8.40
CA LEU A 155 -3.32 18.71 7.77
C LEU A 155 -3.39 19.82 8.83
N VAL A 156 -4.26 19.69 9.82
CA VAL A 156 -4.35 20.67 10.91
C VAL A 156 -3.06 20.67 11.75
N ASN A 157 -2.52 19.49 12.05
CA ASN A 157 -1.30 19.38 12.85
C ASN A 157 -0.04 19.89 12.12
N MET A 158 -0.06 19.95 10.80
CA MET A 158 1.01 20.56 10.01
C MET A 158 1.20 22.06 10.36
N PHE A 159 0.13 22.75 10.73
CA PHE A 159 0.14 24.16 11.16
C PHE A 159 0.36 24.30 12.67
N LEU A 160 -0.12 23.34 13.48
CA LEU A 160 -0.03 23.40 14.95
C LEU A 160 1.31 22.89 15.47
N GLY A 161 1.98 21.97 14.77
CA GLY A 161 3.26 21.37 15.17
C GLY A 161 3.21 20.60 16.50
N ASN A 162 2.02 20.11 16.93
CA ASN A 162 1.84 19.49 18.24
C ASN A 162 2.27 18.01 18.22
N SER A 163 3.25 17.67 19.07
CA SER A 163 3.81 16.31 19.17
C SER A 163 2.81 15.28 19.72
N ALA A 164 1.91 15.67 20.62
CA ALA A 164 0.88 14.77 21.15
C ALA A 164 -0.14 14.38 20.07
N ILE A 165 -0.54 15.33 19.22
CA ILE A 165 -1.41 15.06 18.08
C ILE A 165 -0.68 14.15 17.09
N HIS A 166 0.62 14.37 16.87
CA HIS A 166 1.44 13.53 15.98
C HIS A 166 1.47 12.07 16.45
N LEU A 167 1.67 11.85 17.75
CA LEU A 167 1.65 10.52 18.36
C LEU A 167 0.27 9.85 18.21
N THR A 168 -0.79 10.60 18.54
CA THR A 168 -2.18 10.12 18.42
C THR A 168 -2.51 9.69 16.99
N ILE A 169 -2.16 10.51 15.99
CA ILE A 169 -2.33 10.18 14.56
C ILE A 169 -1.59 8.89 14.22
N SER A 170 -0.37 8.70 14.71
CA SER A 170 0.42 7.51 14.42
C SER A 170 -0.20 6.25 15.04
N VAL A 171 -0.65 6.30 16.29
CA VAL A 171 -1.34 5.16 16.94
C VAL A 171 -2.64 4.82 16.23
N LEU A 172 -3.49 5.81 15.98
CA LEU A 172 -4.75 5.59 15.26
C LEU A 172 -4.51 5.10 13.83
N GLY A 173 -3.48 5.63 13.16
CA GLY A 173 -3.09 5.20 11.82
C GLY A 173 -2.72 3.73 11.75
N VAL A 174 -1.94 3.22 12.70
CA VAL A 174 -1.63 1.78 12.78
C VAL A 174 -2.89 0.95 12.90
N ILE A 175 -3.81 1.32 13.80
CA ILE A 175 -5.08 0.60 13.99
C ILE A 175 -5.91 0.61 12.70
N ILE A 176 -6.03 1.77 12.06
CA ILE A 176 -6.81 1.97 10.84
C ILE A 176 -6.23 1.13 9.70
N PHE A 177 -4.93 1.24 9.41
CA PHE A 177 -4.33 0.49 8.30
C PHE A 177 -4.27 -1.02 8.57
N THR A 178 -4.18 -1.44 9.82
CA THR A 178 -4.33 -2.85 10.23
C THR A 178 -5.72 -3.37 9.88
N GLY A 179 -6.78 -2.62 10.19
CA GLY A 179 -8.16 -2.96 9.83
C GLY A 179 -8.42 -2.92 8.32
N LEU A 180 -7.89 -1.90 7.63
CA LEU A 180 -7.99 -1.79 6.16
C LEU A 180 -7.31 -2.96 5.47
N THR A 181 -6.12 -3.37 5.91
CA THR A 181 -5.42 -4.55 5.35
C THR A 181 -6.28 -5.80 5.37
N ALA A 182 -6.98 -6.08 6.47
CA ALA A 182 -7.87 -7.24 6.55
C ALA A 182 -9.07 -7.12 5.60
N TRP A 183 -9.71 -5.94 5.58
CA TRP A 183 -10.86 -5.68 4.71
C TRP A 183 -10.49 -5.72 3.24
N ASP A 184 -9.40 -5.05 2.84
CA ASP A 184 -8.95 -5.04 1.46
C ASP A 184 -8.51 -6.43 0.99
N THR A 185 -7.83 -7.20 1.84
CA THR A 185 -7.51 -8.60 1.54
C THR A 185 -8.78 -9.43 1.33
N GLN A 186 -9.83 -9.28 2.18
CA GLN A 186 -11.10 -9.96 1.98
C GLN A 186 -11.77 -9.54 0.68
N LYS A 187 -11.79 -8.25 0.35
CA LYS A 187 -12.32 -7.70 -0.89
C LYS A 187 -11.60 -8.28 -2.12
N LEU A 188 -10.26 -8.33 -2.08
CA LEU A 188 -9.45 -8.90 -3.16
C LEU A 188 -9.68 -10.39 -3.31
N ARG A 189 -9.84 -11.14 -2.21
CA ARG A 189 -10.25 -12.54 -2.25
C ARG A 189 -11.59 -12.72 -2.98
N MET A 190 -12.59 -11.88 -2.67
CA MET A 190 -13.89 -11.92 -3.35
C MET A 190 -13.77 -11.57 -4.84
N MET A 191 -12.91 -10.59 -5.20
CA MET A 191 -12.59 -10.30 -6.60
C MET A 191 -11.95 -11.50 -7.30
N GLY A 192 -11.03 -12.21 -6.64
CA GLY A 192 -10.39 -13.42 -7.15
C GLY A 192 -11.39 -14.56 -7.42
N MET A 193 -12.47 -14.66 -6.64
CA MET A 193 -13.54 -15.65 -6.89
C MET A 193 -14.29 -15.38 -8.20
N ASN A 194 -14.39 -14.13 -8.61
CA ASN A 194 -15.10 -13.67 -9.82
C ASN A 194 -14.13 -13.28 -10.95
N ALA A 195 -12.83 -13.52 -10.76
CA ALA A 195 -11.84 -13.15 -11.76
C ALA A 195 -12.01 -13.99 -13.04
N PRO A 196 -12.01 -13.36 -14.23
CA PRO A 196 -12.11 -14.07 -15.48
C PRO A 196 -10.82 -14.86 -15.74
N VAL A 197 -10.87 -16.17 -15.52
CA VAL A 197 -9.69 -17.05 -15.64
C VAL A 197 -9.21 -17.12 -17.09
N ASP A 198 -10.13 -16.93 -18.03
CA ASP A 198 -9.88 -16.98 -19.48
C ASP A 198 -9.36 -15.63 -20.05
N ASP A 199 -9.39 -14.55 -19.27
CA ASP A 199 -8.85 -13.23 -19.66
C ASP A 199 -7.63 -12.87 -18.81
N ALA A 200 -6.46 -13.27 -19.29
CA ALA A 200 -5.18 -13.00 -18.64
C ALA A 200 -4.91 -11.49 -18.47
N LEU A 201 -5.43 -10.64 -19.35
CA LEU A 201 -5.27 -9.20 -19.28
C LEU A 201 -6.11 -8.60 -18.15
N ALA A 202 -7.37 -9.01 -18.04
CA ALA A 202 -8.26 -8.57 -16.96
C ALA A 202 -7.75 -9.06 -15.60
N MET A 203 -7.31 -10.31 -15.52
CA MET A 203 -6.69 -10.89 -14.34
C MET A 203 -5.47 -10.06 -13.87
N ARG A 204 -4.55 -9.75 -14.78
CA ARG A 204 -3.34 -8.97 -14.48
C ARG A 204 -3.67 -7.54 -14.05
N ARG A 205 -4.60 -6.86 -14.71
CA ARG A 205 -5.06 -5.52 -14.33
C ARG A 205 -5.66 -5.50 -12.92
N GLY A 206 -6.51 -6.48 -12.63
CA GLY A 206 -7.11 -6.66 -11.30
C GLY A 206 -6.04 -6.90 -10.22
N ALA A 207 -5.07 -7.78 -10.52
CA ALA A 207 -3.97 -8.07 -9.60
C ALA A 207 -3.06 -6.85 -9.33
N LEU A 208 -2.78 -6.02 -10.35
CA LEU A 208 -2.01 -4.78 -10.18
C LEU A 208 -2.76 -3.74 -9.34
N LEU A 209 -4.09 -3.60 -9.53
CA LEU A 209 -4.91 -2.75 -8.67
C LEU A 209 -4.92 -3.24 -7.22
N GLY A 210 -5.09 -4.54 -7.03
CA GLY A 210 -5.02 -5.14 -5.71
C GLY A 210 -3.66 -4.97 -5.05
N ALA A 211 -2.58 -5.13 -5.83
CA ALA A 211 -1.23 -4.90 -5.36
C ALA A 211 -1.00 -3.43 -4.95
N LEU A 212 -1.52 -2.47 -5.72
CA LEU A 212 -1.44 -1.05 -5.37
C LEU A 212 -2.18 -0.76 -4.05
N THR A 213 -3.38 -1.31 -3.86
CA THR A 213 -4.16 -1.13 -2.63
C THR A 213 -3.38 -1.65 -1.41
N LEU A 214 -2.96 -2.92 -1.43
CA LEU A 214 -2.21 -3.51 -0.32
C LEU A 214 -0.83 -2.87 -0.11
N TYR A 215 -0.18 -2.42 -1.19
CA TYR A 215 1.05 -1.66 -1.11
C TYR A 215 0.88 -0.34 -0.35
N LEU A 216 -0.22 0.39 -0.61
CA LEU A 216 -0.53 1.62 0.09
C LEU A 216 -0.80 1.38 1.58
N ASP A 217 -1.56 0.33 1.91
CA ASP A 217 -1.79 -0.05 3.31
C ASP A 217 -0.46 -0.34 4.03
N PHE A 218 0.41 -1.12 3.38
CA PHE A 218 1.72 -1.47 3.94
C PHE A 218 2.60 -0.25 4.17
N ILE A 219 2.77 0.60 3.16
CA ILE A 219 3.64 1.79 3.26
C ILE A 219 3.13 2.75 4.32
N ASN A 220 1.82 2.99 4.39
CA ASN A 220 1.26 3.86 5.41
C ASN A 220 1.41 3.27 6.82
N MET A 221 1.13 1.97 6.99
CA MET A 221 1.36 1.28 8.26
C MET A 221 2.83 1.34 8.67
N PHE A 222 3.76 1.10 7.74
CA PHE A 222 5.20 1.21 7.97
C PHE A 222 5.62 2.61 8.45
N LEU A 223 5.13 3.66 7.79
CA LEU A 223 5.42 5.03 8.18
C LEU A 223 4.87 5.37 9.58
N MET A 224 3.67 4.89 9.92
CA MET A 224 3.10 5.08 11.26
C MET A 224 3.90 4.32 12.32
N MET A 225 4.32 3.06 12.02
CA MET A 225 5.19 2.27 12.90
C MET A 225 6.56 2.92 13.10
N LEU A 226 7.16 3.42 12.03
CA LEU A 226 8.44 4.10 12.11
C LEU A 226 8.37 5.39 12.94
N ARG A 227 7.27 6.12 12.87
CA ARG A 227 7.02 7.30 13.72
C ARG A 227 6.83 6.96 15.19
N LEU A 228 6.26 5.77 15.50
CA LEU A 228 6.01 5.34 16.88
C LEU A 228 7.25 4.80 17.56
N PHE A 229 8.04 4.03 16.85
CA PHE A 229 9.14 3.25 17.45
C PHE A 229 10.53 3.65 16.92
N GLY A 230 10.59 4.50 15.89
CA GLY A 230 11.86 4.86 15.27
C GLY A 230 12.67 5.85 16.12
N ASN A 231 13.91 5.50 16.42
CA ASN A 231 14.89 6.42 16.96
C ASN A 231 15.40 7.32 15.84
N ARG A 232 15.41 8.62 16.07
CA ARG A 232 15.96 9.63 15.16
C ARG A 232 17.45 9.80 15.44
N GLU A 233 18.22 9.94 14.36
CA GLU A 233 19.63 10.37 14.44
C GLU A 233 19.74 11.86 14.70
#